data_06a79751381852c5e73bd4fff554052c
#
_entry.id   06a79751381852c5e73bd4fff554052c
#
_cell.length_a   1.000
_cell.length_b   1.000
_cell.length_c   1.000
_cell.angle_alpha   90.00
_cell.angle_beta   90.00
_cell.angle_gamma   90.00
#
_symmetry.space_group_name_H-M   'P 1'
#
loop_
_entity.id
_entity.type
_entity.pdbx_description
1 polymer ?
#
loop_
_entity_poly.entity_id
_entity_poly.type
_entity_poly.pdbx_seq_one_letter_code
_entity_poly.pdbx_strand_id
1 'polypeptide(L)'
;MKLSVRASIDKIKTFSRVFIERPRFAMVISIVLTLAGLMAIRSLPVSQYPQLTPPSISVSYTYPGANAREVLNTVAMPIEDEVNGVDDMLYMKGSCSDDGNYQLEISFEVESDRDMDMVKVQNRVSQAEAKLPQEVKQLGGKIRAQSTDMLGFLCLRSPKGTLSRLQISDYIYANIQPALLRVPGVGEATVYGPKLSMRVWMDADRLAAQGLNSEEVIAAVTKQNIQASIGTVGAAPISEHGAKVYTLKAQGRLMTAKEFDEIVVRRDANGGLVRLKDVARTEIGEQNYTFTGQFNGGNAVSVALQQKPGANAIATMDRVYDEMRRQAKAFPDDLEWTVPYDATEYVRMCIKEIVETL
;
A
#
# COMPACT_ATOMS: atom_id res chain seq x y z
N MET A 1 -42.90 6.34 48.80
CA MET A 1 -42.50 7.02 47.54
C MET A 1 -42.38 8.57 47.62
N LYS A 2 -43.18 9.27 48.41
CA LYS A 2 -43.10 10.75 48.58
C LYS A 2 -41.92 11.27 49.41
N LEU A 3 -41.33 10.47 50.30
CA LEU A 3 -40.19 10.86 51.14
C LEU A 3 -38.83 10.83 50.40
N SER A 4 -38.64 9.92 49.41
CA SER A 4 -37.40 9.82 48.66
C SER A 4 -37.22 10.97 47.64
N VAL A 5 -38.31 11.47 47.08
CA VAL A 5 -38.32 12.59 46.15
C VAL A 5 -38.01 13.91 46.84
N ARG A 6 -38.49 14.14 48.07
CA ARG A 6 -38.16 15.33 48.89
C ARG A 6 -36.70 15.38 49.28
N ALA A 7 -36.12 14.26 49.70
CA ALA A 7 -34.66 14.20 50.03
C ALA A 7 -33.74 14.46 48.82
N SER A 8 -34.17 14.06 47.62
CA SER A 8 -33.44 14.36 46.36
C SER A 8 -33.54 15.83 45.97
N ILE A 9 -34.71 16.45 46.16
CA ILE A 9 -34.92 17.89 45.86
C ILE A 9 -34.15 18.76 46.85
N ASP A 10 -34.06 18.40 48.12
CA ASP A 10 -33.26 19.16 49.11
C ASP A 10 -31.76 19.03 48.89
N LYS A 11 -31.25 17.89 48.40
CA LYS A 11 -29.86 17.74 47.99
C LYS A 11 -29.51 18.62 46.76
N ILE A 12 -30.40 18.72 45.80
CA ILE A 12 -30.22 19.57 44.62
C ILE A 12 -30.21 21.05 44.99
N LYS A 13 -31.11 21.48 45.89
CA LYS A 13 -31.15 22.85 46.42
C LYS A 13 -29.87 23.20 47.18
N THR A 14 -29.28 22.25 47.91
CA THR A 14 -28.02 22.45 48.64
C THR A 14 -26.82 22.60 47.71
N PHE A 15 -26.80 21.85 46.60
CA PHE A 15 -25.72 21.94 45.60
C PHE A 15 -25.73 23.31 44.87
N SER A 16 -26.89 23.73 44.39
CA SER A 16 -27.06 25.04 43.71
C SER A 16 -26.76 26.21 44.67
N ARG A 17 -27.06 26.08 45.94
CA ARG A 17 -26.81 27.11 46.98
C ARG A 17 -25.33 27.43 47.13
N VAL A 18 -24.43 26.44 47.01
CA VAL A 18 -22.96 26.62 47.08
C VAL A 18 -22.47 27.56 46.00
N PHE A 19 -23.02 27.46 44.78
CA PHE A 19 -22.67 28.33 43.66
C PHE A 19 -23.22 29.75 43.81
N ILE A 20 -24.39 29.89 44.44
CA ILE A 20 -25.00 31.20 44.68
C ILE A 20 -24.24 31.93 45.80
N GLU A 21 -23.89 31.23 46.88
CA GLU A 21 -23.18 31.81 48.03
C GLU A 21 -21.69 32.07 47.77
N ARG A 22 -21.10 31.38 46.75
CA ARG A 22 -19.66 31.55 46.39
C ARG A 22 -19.50 31.84 44.89
N PRO A 23 -19.85 33.04 44.44
CA PRO A 23 -19.81 33.37 43.00
C PRO A 23 -18.41 33.28 42.36
N ARG A 24 -17.34 33.56 43.14
CA ARG A 24 -15.94 33.42 42.69
C ARG A 24 -15.59 31.94 42.38
N PHE A 25 -16.09 31.01 43.17
CA PHE A 25 -15.89 29.58 42.98
C PHE A 25 -16.64 29.08 41.73
N ALA A 26 -17.87 29.56 41.53
CA ALA A 26 -18.64 29.27 40.34
C ALA A 26 -17.93 29.77 39.05
N MET A 27 -17.38 30.99 39.12
CA MET A 27 -16.64 31.60 38.00
C MET A 27 -15.37 30.81 37.65
N VAL A 28 -14.61 30.36 38.65
CA VAL A 28 -13.41 29.55 38.41
C VAL A 28 -13.76 28.20 37.76
N ILE A 29 -14.78 27.53 38.27
CA ILE A 29 -15.24 26.26 37.67
C ILE A 29 -15.69 26.47 36.21
N SER A 30 -16.48 27.52 35.95
CA SER A 30 -16.91 27.85 34.59
C SER A 30 -15.73 28.08 33.65
N ILE A 31 -14.74 28.86 34.06
CA ILE A 31 -13.53 29.11 33.27
C ILE A 31 -12.76 27.79 33.02
N VAL A 32 -12.56 26.99 34.07
CA VAL A 32 -11.84 25.70 33.92
C VAL A 32 -12.57 24.76 32.98
N LEU A 33 -13.89 24.63 33.09
CA LEU A 33 -14.70 23.80 32.18
C LEU A 33 -14.65 24.32 30.73
N THR A 34 -14.71 25.66 30.56
CA THR A 34 -14.61 26.26 29.22
C THR A 34 -13.25 26.01 28.60
N LEU A 35 -12.16 26.18 29.37
CA LEU A 35 -10.80 25.88 28.88
C LEU A 35 -10.61 24.39 28.59
N ALA A 36 -11.12 23.52 29.45
CA ALA A 36 -11.09 22.08 29.24
C ALA A 36 -11.88 21.68 27.98
N GLY A 37 -13.06 22.29 27.78
CA GLY A 37 -13.86 22.09 26.56
C GLY A 37 -13.14 22.53 25.29
N LEU A 38 -12.50 23.72 25.32
CA LEU A 38 -11.71 24.22 24.20
C LEU A 38 -10.49 23.32 23.87
N MET A 39 -9.84 22.78 24.89
CA MET A 39 -8.76 21.79 24.70
C MET A 39 -9.30 20.48 24.11
N ALA A 40 -10.43 19.98 24.63
CA ALA A 40 -11.07 18.74 24.17
C ALA A 40 -11.47 18.84 22.68
N ILE A 41 -12.06 19.97 22.24
CA ILE A 41 -12.45 20.19 20.85
C ILE A 41 -11.26 20.01 19.89
N ARG A 42 -10.05 20.46 20.29
CA ARG A 42 -8.85 20.33 19.46
C ARG A 42 -8.31 18.89 19.39
N SER A 43 -8.61 18.06 20.37
CA SER A 43 -8.13 16.66 20.43
C SER A 43 -9.12 15.64 19.90
N LEU A 44 -10.37 16.04 19.66
CA LEU A 44 -11.38 15.13 19.13
C LEU A 44 -11.05 14.70 17.69
N PRO A 45 -11.12 13.42 17.38
CA PRO A 45 -11.00 12.94 16.02
C PRO A 45 -12.18 13.45 15.19
N VAL A 46 -11.89 14.03 14.03
CA VAL A 46 -12.90 14.50 13.08
C VAL A 46 -12.81 13.62 11.84
N SER A 47 -13.89 12.91 11.53
CA SER A 47 -14.04 12.11 10.32
C SER A 47 -15.31 12.48 9.57
N GLN A 48 -15.35 12.24 8.27
CA GLN A 48 -16.50 12.55 7.42
C GLN A 48 -17.72 11.69 7.77
N TYR A 49 -17.49 10.45 8.17
CA TYR A 49 -18.52 9.49 8.60
C TYR A 49 -18.20 8.92 9.97
N PRO A 50 -19.24 8.59 10.79
CA PRO A 50 -19.02 7.82 12.01
C PRO A 50 -18.36 6.48 11.64
N GLN A 51 -17.44 5.99 12.47
CA GLN A 51 -16.79 4.68 12.27
C GLN A 51 -17.77 3.55 12.61
N LEU A 52 -18.76 3.36 11.74
CA LEU A 52 -19.72 2.26 11.78
C LEU A 52 -19.37 1.16 10.78
N THR A 53 -18.32 1.36 9.99
CA THR A 53 -17.85 0.36 9.03
C THR A 53 -17.10 -0.73 9.76
N PRO A 54 -17.51 -2.01 9.57
CA PRO A 54 -16.79 -3.15 10.10
C PRO A 54 -15.30 -3.11 9.71
N PRO A 55 -14.38 -3.48 10.62
CA PRO A 55 -12.97 -3.64 10.22
C PRO A 55 -12.87 -4.67 9.11
N SER A 56 -12.08 -4.41 8.10
CA SER A 56 -11.85 -5.36 7.02
C SER A 56 -10.36 -5.61 6.77
N ILE A 57 -10.06 -6.87 6.44
CA ILE A 57 -8.73 -7.34 6.09
C ILE A 57 -8.74 -7.75 4.63
N SER A 58 -7.78 -7.22 3.88
CA SER A 58 -7.58 -7.57 2.47
C SER A 58 -6.40 -8.53 2.33
N VAL A 59 -6.62 -9.62 1.62
CA VAL A 59 -5.61 -10.60 1.22
C VAL A 59 -5.50 -10.57 -0.29
N SER A 60 -4.31 -10.41 -0.83
CA SER A 60 -4.10 -10.39 -2.28
C SER A 60 -2.93 -11.26 -2.70
N TYR A 61 -3.15 -12.03 -3.76
CA TYR A 61 -2.15 -12.88 -4.42
C TYR A 61 -2.16 -12.62 -5.92
N THR A 62 -1.05 -12.90 -6.59
CA THR A 62 -0.95 -12.81 -8.04
C THR A 62 -0.42 -14.14 -8.58
N TYR A 63 -1.11 -14.72 -9.55
CA TYR A 63 -0.68 -15.89 -10.32
C TYR A 63 -0.44 -15.47 -11.77
N PRO A 64 0.80 -15.14 -12.15
CA PRO A 64 1.10 -14.63 -13.48
C PRO A 64 0.76 -15.64 -14.58
N GLY A 65 0.04 -15.18 -15.60
CA GLY A 65 -0.33 -16.00 -16.74
C GLY A 65 -1.56 -16.89 -16.56
N ALA A 66 -2.12 -16.97 -15.35
CA ALA A 66 -3.35 -17.70 -15.08
C ALA A 66 -4.58 -16.84 -15.41
N ASN A 67 -5.65 -17.48 -15.89
CA ASN A 67 -6.96 -16.85 -16.06
C ASN A 67 -7.77 -16.89 -14.76
N ALA A 68 -8.89 -16.16 -14.69
CA ALA A 68 -9.70 -16.04 -13.48
C ALA A 68 -10.18 -17.40 -12.93
N ARG A 69 -10.52 -18.35 -13.80
CA ARG A 69 -10.98 -19.70 -13.39
C ARG A 69 -9.83 -20.51 -12.75
N GLU A 70 -8.64 -20.41 -13.31
CA GLU A 70 -7.46 -21.09 -12.78
C GLU A 70 -7.05 -20.50 -11.43
N VAL A 71 -7.05 -19.16 -11.33
CA VAL A 71 -6.83 -18.45 -10.07
C VAL A 71 -7.86 -18.87 -9.01
N LEU A 72 -9.13 -18.97 -9.39
CA LEU A 72 -10.20 -19.43 -8.50
C LEU A 72 -9.90 -20.81 -7.92
N ASN A 73 -9.56 -21.76 -8.78
CA ASN A 73 -9.40 -23.16 -8.36
C ASN A 73 -8.10 -23.43 -7.59
N THR A 74 -7.02 -22.71 -7.92
CA THR A 74 -5.68 -23.03 -7.40
C THR A 74 -5.20 -22.06 -6.31
N VAL A 75 -5.78 -20.87 -6.24
CA VAL A 75 -5.37 -19.84 -5.27
C VAL A 75 -6.53 -19.47 -4.35
N ALA A 76 -7.69 -19.09 -4.91
CA ALA A 76 -8.80 -18.59 -4.11
C ALA A 76 -9.40 -19.68 -3.22
N MET A 77 -9.82 -20.81 -3.79
CA MET A 77 -10.47 -21.87 -3.01
C MET A 77 -9.60 -22.37 -1.84
N PRO A 78 -8.31 -22.70 -2.01
CA PRO A 78 -7.48 -23.12 -0.87
C PRO A 78 -7.34 -22.07 0.24
N ILE A 79 -7.33 -20.77 -0.11
CA ILE A 79 -7.23 -19.68 0.86
C ILE A 79 -8.58 -19.48 1.55
N GLU A 80 -9.67 -19.44 0.79
CA GLU A 80 -11.04 -19.25 1.32
C GLU A 80 -11.45 -20.39 2.25
N ASP A 81 -11.10 -21.63 1.92
CA ASP A 81 -11.37 -22.80 2.75
C ASP A 81 -10.69 -22.70 4.11
N GLU A 82 -9.45 -22.22 4.20
CA GLU A 82 -8.72 -22.08 5.46
C GLU A 82 -9.16 -20.83 6.24
N VAL A 83 -9.51 -19.76 5.55
CA VAL A 83 -9.96 -18.50 6.17
C VAL A 83 -11.39 -18.61 6.68
N ASN A 84 -12.19 -19.47 6.04
CA ASN A 84 -13.56 -19.69 6.46
C ASN A 84 -13.65 -20.18 7.91
N GLY A 85 -14.46 -19.50 8.71
CA GLY A 85 -14.60 -19.80 10.14
C GLY A 85 -13.53 -19.16 11.04
N VAL A 86 -12.89 -18.09 10.60
CA VAL A 86 -12.13 -17.21 11.50
C VAL A 86 -13.09 -16.54 12.48
N ASP A 87 -12.71 -16.49 13.76
CA ASP A 87 -13.52 -15.89 14.81
C ASP A 87 -13.82 -14.43 14.51
N ASP A 88 -15.04 -13.98 14.84
CA ASP A 88 -15.56 -12.62 14.64
C ASP A 88 -15.74 -12.21 13.17
N MET A 89 -15.61 -13.14 12.20
CA MET A 89 -15.85 -12.89 10.80
C MET A 89 -17.36 -12.80 10.50
N LEU A 90 -17.78 -11.70 9.86
CA LEU A 90 -19.14 -11.51 9.38
C LEU A 90 -19.36 -12.15 8.01
N TYR A 91 -18.51 -11.79 7.06
CA TYR A 91 -18.54 -12.32 5.70
C TYR A 91 -17.17 -12.12 5.01
N MET A 92 -16.98 -12.86 3.94
CA MET A 92 -15.84 -12.67 3.04
C MET A 92 -16.30 -12.56 1.60
N LYS A 93 -15.53 -11.83 0.78
CA LYS A 93 -15.77 -11.60 -0.64
C LYS A 93 -14.47 -11.78 -1.41
N GLY A 94 -14.40 -12.84 -2.22
CA GLY A 94 -13.30 -13.09 -3.14
C GLY A 94 -13.57 -12.55 -4.54
N SER A 95 -12.54 -12.09 -5.22
CA SER A 95 -12.56 -11.74 -6.64
C SER A 95 -11.31 -12.22 -7.34
N CYS A 96 -11.50 -12.84 -8.52
CA CYS A 96 -10.45 -13.31 -9.40
C CYS A 96 -10.56 -12.58 -10.75
N SER A 97 -9.43 -12.18 -11.32
CA SER A 97 -9.38 -11.49 -12.61
C SER A 97 -8.50 -12.24 -13.60
N ASP A 98 -8.76 -12.02 -14.90
CA ASP A 98 -8.05 -12.71 -15.99
C ASP A 98 -6.58 -12.29 -16.17
N ASP A 99 -6.14 -11.29 -15.41
CA ASP A 99 -4.74 -10.90 -15.30
C ASP A 99 -3.97 -11.68 -14.20
N GLY A 100 -4.61 -12.72 -13.64
CA GLY A 100 -4.01 -13.55 -12.61
C GLY A 100 -4.07 -12.99 -11.19
N ASN A 101 -4.80 -11.89 -10.93
CA ASN A 101 -4.93 -11.33 -9.61
C ASN A 101 -6.09 -11.95 -8.83
N TYR A 102 -5.84 -12.27 -7.56
CA TYR A 102 -6.81 -12.65 -6.55
C TYR A 102 -6.85 -11.63 -5.44
N GLN A 103 -8.04 -11.24 -5.04
CA GLN A 103 -8.28 -10.35 -3.90
C GLN A 103 -9.42 -10.91 -3.05
N LEU A 104 -9.15 -11.11 -1.76
CA LEU A 104 -10.13 -11.50 -0.74
C LEU A 104 -10.26 -10.36 0.25
N GLU A 105 -11.48 -9.93 0.48
CA GLU A 105 -11.87 -8.98 1.52
C GLU A 105 -12.66 -9.74 2.59
N ILE A 106 -12.21 -9.61 3.83
CA ILE A 106 -12.81 -10.27 5.00
C ILE A 106 -13.27 -9.17 5.94
N SER A 107 -14.55 -9.13 6.24
CA SER A 107 -15.17 -8.16 7.16
C SER A 107 -15.44 -8.81 8.51
N PHE A 108 -15.13 -8.09 9.57
CA PHE A 108 -15.25 -8.53 10.96
C PHE A 108 -16.34 -7.75 11.70
N GLU A 109 -16.71 -8.19 12.89
CA GLU A 109 -17.63 -7.45 13.74
C GLU A 109 -17.08 -6.08 14.11
N VAL A 110 -17.97 -5.09 14.29
CA VAL A 110 -17.58 -3.68 14.52
C VAL A 110 -16.74 -3.51 15.80
N GLU A 111 -16.97 -4.37 16.78
CA GLU A 111 -16.28 -4.34 18.07
C GLU A 111 -14.99 -5.19 18.10
N SER A 112 -14.64 -5.88 17.00
CA SER A 112 -13.45 -6.73 16.94
C SER A 112 -12.17 -5.90 16.94
N ASP A 113 -11.10 -6.48 17.48
CA ASP A 113 -9.76 -5.90 17.41
C ASP A 113 -9.11 -6.21 16.06
N ARG A 114 -9.02 -5.20 15.21
CA ARG A 114 -8.50 -5.31 13.86
C ARG A 114 -7.07 -5.87 13.80
N ASP A 115 -6.20 -5.55 14.77
CA ASP A 115 -4.82 -6.03 14.77
C ASP A 115 -4.80 -7.54 15.09
N MET A 116 -5.68 -7.99 15.99
CA MET A 116 -5.88 -9.41 16.27
C MET A 116 -6.52 -10.13 15.10
N ASP A 117 -7.50 -9.52 14.42
CA ASP A 117 -8.14 -10.10 13.23
C ASP A 117 -7.15 -10.30 12.11
N MET A 118 -6.25 -9.33 11.89
CA MET A 118 -5.16 -9.47 10.92
C MET A 118 -4.24 -10.65 11.27
N VAL A 119 -3.92 -10.87 12.54
CA VAL A 119 -3.11 -12.01 13.00
C VAL A 119 -3.84 -13.34 12.77
N LYS A 120 -5.16 -13.39 13.09
CA LYS A 120 -5.98 -14.57 12.84
C LYS A 120 -5.99 -14.93 11.35
N VAL A 121 -6.27 -13.95 10.47
CA VAL A 121 -6.25 -14.13 9.01
C VAL A 121 -4.88 -14.58 8.53
N GLN A 122 -3.80 -13.93 8.99
CA GLN A 122 -2.43 -14.29 8.58
C GLN A 122 -2.09 -15.73 8.94
N ASN A 123 -2.48 -16.19 10.12
CA ASN A 123 -2.25 -17.58 10.55
C ASN A 123 -2.99 -18.57 9.63
N ARG A 124 -4.24 -18.29 9.26
CA ARG A 124 -5.03 -19.14 8.36
C ARG A 124 -4.46 -19.15 6.95
N VAL A 125 -4.13 -17.98 6.41
CA VAL A 125 -3.52 -17.85 5.09
C VAL A 125 -2.18 -18.59 5.03
N SER A 126 -1.36 -18.50 6.07
CA SER A 126 -0.09 -19.25 6.13
C SER A 126 -0.28 -20.77 6.07
N GLN A 127 -1.38 -21.30 6.61
CA GLN A 127 -1.71 -22.73 6.45
C GLN A 127 -2.11 -23.05 5.00
N ALA A 128 -2.85 -22.17 4.34
CA ALA A 128 -3.23 -22.30 2.94
C ALA A 128 -2.02 -22.25 1.98
N GLU A 129 -0.98 -21.49 2.32
CA GLU A 129 0.22 -21.33 1.47
C GLU A 129 0.87 -22.66 1.07
N ALA A 130 0.81 -23.69 1.94
CA ALA A 130 1.33 -25.00 1.62
C ALA A 130 0.69 -25.62 0.36
N LYS A 131 -0.57 -25.29 0.09
CA LYS A 131 -1.40 -25.81 -1.01
C LYS A 131 -1.29 -25.01 -2.31
N LEU A 132 -0.71 -23.80 -2.27
CA LEU A 132 -0.62 -22.91 -3.41
C LEU A 132 0.44 -23.34 -4.44
N PRO A 133 0.30 -22.96 -5.73
CA PRO A 133 1.33 -23.14 -6.76
C PRO A 133 2.66 -22.48 -6.37
N GLN A 134 3.77 -23.04 -6.87
CA GLN A 134 5.11 -22.57 -6.51
C GLN A 134 5.37 -21.11 -6.96
N GLU A 135 4.84 -20.73 -8.12
CA GLU A 135 4.94 -19.38 -8.69
C GLU A 135 4.26 -18.36 -7.79
N VAL A 136 3.09 -18.69 -7.24
CA VAL A 136 2.33 -17.84 -6.31
C VAL A 136 3.09 -17.70 -4.98
N LYS A 137 3.67 -18.79 -4.46
CA LYS A 137 4.48 -18.77 -3.22
C LYS A 137 5.72 -17.90 -3.36
N GLN A 138 6.39 -17.93 -4.52
CA GLN A 138 7.59 -17.12 -4.76
C GLN A 138 7.30 -15.62 -4.78
N LEU A 139 6.15 -15.22 -5.27
CA LEU A 139 5.71 -13.81 -5.27
C LEU A 139 5.21 -13.38 -3.89
N GLY A 140 4.66 -14.32 -3.13
CA GLY A 140 4.07 -14.08 -1.81
C GLY A 140 2.74 -13.35 -1.85
N GLY A 141 1.96 -13.51 -0.80
CA GLY A 141 0.72 -12.78 -0.57
C GLY A 141 0.93 -11.48 0.18
N LYS A 142 -0.03 -10.57 0.03
CA LYS A 142 -0.09 -9.35 0.82
C LYS A 142 -1.35 -9.36 1.66
N ILE A 143 -1.19 -9.26 2.97
CA ILE A 143 -2.28 -9.18 3.94
C ILE A 143 -2.23 -7.79 4.57
N ARG A 144 -3.34 -7.06 4.51
CA ARG A 144 -3.41 -5.69 5.01
C ARG A 144 -4.74 -5.43 5.67
N ALA A 145 -4.71 -4.69 6.76
CA ALA A 145 -5.93 -4.09 7.30
C ALA A 145 -6.37 -2.97 6.33
N GLN A 146 -7.56 -3.12 5.79
CA GLN A 146 -8.12 -2.13 4.87
C GLN A 146 -8.74 -0.98 5.67
N SER A 147 -8.36 0.24 5.34
CA SER A 147 -9.08 1.42 5.80
C SER A 147 -10.04 1.84 4.69
N THR A 148 -11.31 2.02 5.05
CA THR A 148 -12.33 2.48 4.12
C THR A 148 -12.36 4.00 3.98
N ASP A 149 -11.70 4.70 4.91
CA ASP A 149 -11.77 6.15 4.99
C ASP A 149 -10.79 6.81 4.00
N MET A 150 -11.34 7.25 2.88
CA MET A 150 -10.59 7.99 1.86
C MET A 150 -10.30 9.40 2.35
N LEU A 151 -9.01 9.79 2.38
CA LEU A 151 -8.59 11.17 2.62
C LEU A 151 -8.67 12.01 1.36
N GLY A 152 -8.21 11.47 0.22
CA GLY A 152 -8.19 12.19 -1.03
C GLY A 152 -7.32 11.53 -2.09
N PHE A 153 -7.25 12.18 -3.24
CA PHE A 153 -6.35 11.81 -4.33
C PHE A 153 -5.32 12.90 -4.56
N LEU A 154 -4.07 12.50 -4.62
CA LEU A 154 -2.98 13.30 -5.15
C LEU A 154 -2.78 12.93 -6.62
N CYS A 155 -2.58 13.91 -7.48
CA CYS A 155 -2.30 13.70 -8.89
C CYS A 155 -0.99 14.40 -9.26
N LEU A 156 -0.04 13.66 -9.82
CA LEU A 156 1.20 14.20 -10.36
C LEU A 156 1.16 14.12 -11.88
N ARG A 157 1.57 15.20 -12.54
CA ARG A 157 1.51 15.34 -14.00
C ARG A 157 2.71 16.10 -14.54
N SER A 158 2.97 15.94 -15.83
CA SER A 158 3.94 16.73 -16.59
C SER A 158 3.16 17.62 -17.58
N PRO A 159 2.96 18.91 -17.26
CA PRO A 159 2.16 19.81 -18.11
C PRO A 159 2.72 20.00 -19.50
N LYS A 160 4.05 20.02 -19.66
CA LYS A 160 4.73 20.15 -20.95
C LYS A 160 4.91 18.82 -21.66
N GLY A 161 4.59 17.68 -20.99
CA GLY A 161 4.72 16.35 -21.57
C GLY A 161 6.15 15.86 -21.71
N THR A 162 7.12 16.45 -21.00
CA THR A 162 8.54 16.04 -21.04
C THR A 162 8.79 14.74 -20.29
N LEU A 163 7.94 14.41 -19.29
CA LEU A 163 8.02 13.19 -18.52
C LEU A 163 6.96 12.21 -18.99
N SER A 164 7.36 10.99 -19.28
CA SER A 164 6.44 9.90 -19.56
C SER A 164 5.72 9.47 -18.28
N ARG A 165 4.53 8.85 -18.42
CA ARG A 165 3.77 8.29 -17.29
C ARG A 165 4.62 7.33 -16.46
N LEU A 166 5.45 6.51 -17.11
CA LEU A 166 6.33 5.58 -16.42
C LEU A 166 7.37 6.29 -15.54
N GLN A 167 7.97 7.38 -16.06
CA GLN A 167 8.92 8.19 -15.29
C GLN A 167 8.26 8.89 -14.10
N ILE A 168 7.04 9.44 -14.27
CA ILE A 168 6.28 10.03 -13.18
C ILE A 168 5.97 8.97 -12.12
N SER A 169 5.53 7.80 -12.55
CA SER A 169 5.19 6.69 -11.65
C SER A 169 6.41 6.19 -10.87
N ASP A 170 7.53 6.00 -11.55
CA ASP A 170 8.79 5.58 -10.92
C ASP A 170 9.25 6.60 -9.85
N TYR A 171 9.18 7.90 -10.18
CA TYR A 171 9.47 8.96 -9.22
C TYR A 171 8.56 8.91 -7.98
N ILE A 172 7.26 8.65 -8.19
CA ILE A 172 6.29 8.51 -7.10
C ILE A 172 6.63 7.33 -6.21
N TYR A 173 6.90 6.16 -6.78
CA TYR A 173 7.25 4.96 -6.01
C TYR A 173 8.55 5.12 -5.22
N ALA A 174 9.54 5.79 -5.81
CA ALA A 174 10.84 5.98 -5.19
C ALA A 174 10.84 7.04 -4.08
N ASN A 175 10.13 8.15 -4.27
CA ASN A 175 10.26 9.33 -3.42
C ASN A 175 8.97 9.70 -2.69
N ILE A 176 7.85 9.77 -3.39
CA ILE A 176 6.60 10.35 -2.87
C ILE A 176 5.84 9.36 -2.00
N GLN A 177 5.59 8.15 -2.47
CA GLN A 177 4.85 7.14 -1.71
C GLN A 177 5.49 6.84 -0.34
N PRO A 178 6.81 6.62 -0.23
CA PRO A 178 7.44 6.40 1.07
C PRO A 178 7.38 7.62 2.00
N ALA A 179 7.39 8.84 1.43
CA ALA A 179 7.26 10.06 2.20
C ALA A 179 5.84 10.22 2.76
N LEU A 180 4.81 9.96 1.94
CA LEU A 180 3.40 10.02 2.34
C LEU A 180 3.05 8.97 3.41
N LEU A 181 3.57 7.76 3.29
CA LEU A 181 3.37 6.70 4.29
C LEU A 181 3.98 7.01 5.66
N ARG A 182 4.96 7.92 5.73
CA ARG A 182 5.54 8.40 6.99
C ARG A 182 4.75 9.54 7.64
N VAL A 183 3.77 10.12 6.93
CA VAL A 183 2.93 11.18 7.49
C VAL A 183 2.00 10.60 8.57
N PRO A 184 2.04 11.11 9.81
CA PRO A 184 1.16 10.64 10.88
C PRO A 184 -0.31 10.81 10.50
N GLY A 185 -1.07 9.71 10.56
CA GLY A 185 -2.49 9.67 10.21
C GLY A 185 -2.78 9.12 8.82
N VAL A 186 -1.79 8.98 7.94
CA VAL A 186 -1.93 8.25 6.67
C VAL A 186 -1.82 6.75 6.96
N GLY A 187 -2.83 6.00 6.55
CA GLY A 187 -2.89 4.54 6.68
C GLY A 187 -2.33 3.83 5.46
N GLU A 188 -2.72 4.28 4.27
CA GLU A 188 -2.25 3.74 3.00
C GLU A 188 -2.09 4.83 1.94
N ALA A 189 -1.14 4.62 1.03
CA ALA A 189 -0.91 5.45 -0.15
C ALA A 189 -0.80 4.54 -1.37
N THR A 190 -1.91 4.36 -2.09
CA THR A 190 -1.99 3.47 -3.24
C THR A 190 -1.72 4.24 -4.52
N VAL A 191 -0.67 3.85 -5.25
CA VAL A 191 -0.27 4.48 -6.52
C VAL A 191 -1.01 3.84 -7.68
N TYR A 192 -1.81 4.61 -8.40
CA TYR A 192 -2.45 4.20 -9.65
C TYR A 192 -1.57 4.59 -10.84
N GLY A 193 -0.49 3.85 -10.99
CA GLY A 193 0.49 4.05 -12.04
C GLY A 193 1.31 2.79 -12.31
N PRO A 194 1.90 2.69 -13.50
CA PRO A 194 2.67 1.53 -13.88
C PRO A 194 3.96 1.45 -13.06
N LYS A 195 4.37 0.24 -12.70
CA LYS A 195 5.71 -0.03 -12.19
C LYS A 195 6.66 -0.27 -13.33
N LEU A 196 7.90 0.20 -13.14
CA LEU A 196 8.99 -0.08 -14.06
C LEU A 196 9.31 -1.57 -14.07
N SER A 197 9.43 -2.15 -15.25
CA SER A 197 9.74 -3.57 -15.43
C SER A 197 10.61 -3.77 -16.67
N MET A 198 11.44 -4.80 -16.65
CA MET A 198 12.10 -5.30 -17.86
C MET A 198 11.10 -6.19 -18.63
N ARG A 199 10.79 -5.83 -19.85
CA ARG A 199 9.91 -6.58 -20.75
C ARG A 199 10.73 -7.42 -21.69
N VAL A 200 10.39 -8.68 -21.80
CA VAL A 200 10.99 -9.63 -22.74
C VAL A 200 9.88 -10.09 -23.68
N TRP A 201 9.91 -9.60 -24.91
CA TRP A 201 8.95 -9.95 -25.95
C TRP A 201 9.51 -11.12 -26.75
N MET A 202 9.09 -12.32 -26.45
CA MET A 202 9.52 -13.53 -27.12
C MET A 202 8.89 -13.63 -28.50
N ASP A 203 9.71 -14.00 -29.49
CA ASP A 203 9.30 -14.23 -30.88
C ASP A 203 9.10 -15.74 -31.09
N ALA A 204 7.85 -16.15 -31.32
CA ALA A 204 7.47 -17.56 -31.42
C ALA A 204 8.17 -18.26 -32.62
N ASP A 205 8.33 -17.56 -33.74
CA ASP A 205 8.95 -18.13 -34.96
C ASP A 205 10.44 -18.33 -34.75
N ARG A 206 11.11 -17.37 -34.10
CA ARG A 206 12.54 -17.49 -33.76
C ARG A 206 12.80 -18.55 -32.70
N LEU A 207 11.92 -18.68 -31.71
CA LEU A 207 11.98 -19.78 -30.73
C LEU A 207 11.86 -21.13 -31.42
N ALA A 208 10.86 -21.29 -32.28
CA ALA A 208 10.64 -22.52 -33.05
C ALA A 208 11.83 -22.85 -33.95
N ALA A 209 12.40 -21.86 -34.66
CA ALA A 209 13.56 -22.03 -35.52
C ALA A 209 14.81 -22.51 -34.74
N GLN A 210 14.92 -22.16 -33.45
CA GLN A 210 15.99 -22.60 -32.55
C GLN A 210 15.60 -23.87 -31.76
N GLY A 211 14.39 -24.40 -31.95
CA GLY A 211 13.84 -25.53 -31.17
C GLY A 211 13.79 -25.25 -29.68
N LEU A 212 13.49 -24.00 -29.30
CA LEU A 212 13.35 -23.52 -27.92
C LEU A 212 11.88 -23.34 -27.59
N ASN A 213 11.54 -23.52 -26.30
CA ASN A 213 10.24 -23.16 -25.74
C ASN A 213 10.35 -21.95 -24.80
N SER A 214 9.22 -21.39 -24.43
CA SER A 214 9.18 -20.22 -23.53
C SER A 214 9.72 -20.52 -22.13
N GLU A 215 9.54 -21.76 -21.63
CA GLU A 215 10.02 -22.17 -20.30
C GLU A 215 11.55 -22.18 -20.22
N GLU A 216 12.23 -22.60 -21.30
CA GLU A 216 13.68 -22.58 -21.36
C GLU A 216 14.22 -21.13 -21.29
N VAL A 217 13.52 -20.18 -21.95
CA VAL A 217 13.89 -18.77 -21.86
C VAL A 217 13.67 -18.22 -20.46
N ILE A 218 12.52 -18.51 -19.84
CA ILE A 218 12.22 -18.09 -18.48
C ILE A 218 13.23 -18.64 -17.49
N ALA A 219 13.56 -19.94 -17.61
CA ALA A 219 14.55 -20.59 -16.77
C ALA A 219 15.95 -19.98 -16.92
N ALA A 220 16.34 -19.64 -18.16
CA ALA A 220 17.63 -19.01 -18.44
C ALA A 220 17.72 -17.60 -17.82
N VAL A 221 16.66 -16.80 -17.97
CA VAL A 221 16.57 -15.47 -17.37
C VAL A 221 16.59 -15.55 -15.85
N THR A 222 15.80 -16.43 -15.26
CA THR A 222 15.74 -16.63 -13.80
C THR A 222 17.09 -17.04 -13.24
N LYS A 223 17.81 -17.95 -13.92
CA LYS A 223 19.11 -18.46 -13.49
C LYS A 223 20.22 -17.41 -13.55
N GLN A 224 20.17 -16.48 -14.51
CA GLN A 224 21.23 -15.49 -14.74
C GLN A 224 20.93 -14.14 -14.12
N ASN A 225 19.67 -13.81 -13.85
CA ASN A 225 19.25 -12.57 -13.21
C ASN A 225 19.07 -12.75 -11.69
N ILE A 226 20.10 -13.24 -11.02
CA ILE A 226 20.09 -13.44 -9.56
C ILE A 226 21.15 -12.59 -8.89
N GLN A 227 20.88 -12.21 -7.65
CA GLN A 227 21.86 -11.58 -6.79
C GLN A 227 22.46 -12.64 -5.88
N ALA A 228 23.69 -13.09 -6.22
CA ALA A 228 24.39 -14.07 -5.41
C ALA A 228 25.49 -13.40 -4.59
N SER A 229 25.58 -13.77 -3.32
CA SER A 229 26.74 -13.48 -2.48
C SER A 229 27.79 -14.55 -2.74
N ILE A 230 28.95 -14.17 -3.28
CA ILE A 230 30.03 -15.11 -3.59
C ILE A 230 30.89 -15.40 -2.35
N GLY A 231 30.84 -14.52 -1.35
CA GLY A 231 31.64 -14.65 -0.12
C GLY A 231 32.96 -13.86 -0.19
N THR A 232 33.90 -14.29 0.63
CA THR A 232 35.19 -13.63 0.78
C THR A 232 36.35 -14.64 0.58
N VAL A 233 37.43 -14.19 -0.01
CA VAL A 233 38.68 -14.94 -0.12
C VAL A 233 39.67 -14.38 0.87
N GLY A 234 40.37 -15.24 1.57
CA GLY A 234 41.37 -14.86 2.57
C GLY A 234 40.80 -14.60 3.98
N ALA A 235 39.50 -14.94 4.22
CA ALA A 235 38.94 -14.95 5.57
C ALA A 235 39.32 -16.16 6.37
N ALA A 236 39.41 -16.03 7.70
CA ALA A 236 39.72 -17.15 8.60
C ALA A 236 38.76 -18.35 8.43
N PRO A 237 39.25 -19.64 8.61
CA PRO A 237 40.58 -20.02 9.08
C PRO A 237 41.60 -20.08 7.95
N ILE A 238 42.73 -19.37 8.10
CA ILE A 238 43.84 -19.34 7.16
C ILE A 238 45.11 -19.79 7.92
N SER A 239 45.99 -20.55 7.21
CA SER A 239 47.26 -21.02 7.75
C SER A 239 48.36 -19.95 7.78
N GLU A 240 48.20 -18.83 7.07
CA GLU A 240 49.20 -17.76 6.94
C GLU A 240 48.78 -16.47 7.61
N HIS A 241 49.65 -15.92 8.45
CA HIS A 241 49.45 -14.63 9.11
C HIS A 241 49.64 -13.51 8.11
N GLY A 242 48.64 -12.60 8.00
CA GLY A 242 48.74 -11.38 7.19
C GLY A 242 48.06 -11.44 5.83
N ALA A 243 47.27 -12.47 5.50
CA ALA A 243 46.50 -12.52 4.28
C ALA A 243 45.43 -11.41 4.25
N LYS A 244 45.36 -10.69 3.10
CA LYS A 244 44.33 -9.69 2.87
C LYS A 244 43.01 -10.39 2.59
N VAL A 245 41.91 -9.93 3.21
CA VAL A 245 40.55 -10.39 2.96
C VAL A 245 39.99 -9.62 1.76
N TYR A 246 39.58 -10.31 0.71
CA TYR A 246 38.93 -9.75 -0.46
C TYR A 246 37.49 -10.21 -0.51
N THR A 247 36.54 -9.25 -0.50
CA THR A 247 35.13 -9.54 -0.78
C THR A 247 34.95 -9.72 -2.29
N LEU A 248 34.48 -10.89 -2.69
CA LEU A 248 34.15 -11.16 -4.08
C LEU A 248 32.81 -10.52 -4.42
N LYS A 249 32.79 -9.71 -5.48
CA LYS A 249 31.55 -9.15 -6.04
C LYS A 249 31.25 -9.83 -7.37
N ALA A 250 30.06 -10.43 -7.49
CA ALA A 250 29.53 -10.81 -8.79
C ALA A 250 28.79 -9.62 -9.42
N GLN A 251 28.60 -9.69 -10.70
CA GLN A 251 27.55 -8.90 -11.36
C GLN A 251 26.23 -9.29 -10.71
N GLY A 252 25.52 -8.32 -10.12
CA GLY A 252 24.24 -8.54 -9.48
C GLY A 252 23.10 -8.72 -10.49
N ARG A 253 21.89 -8.33 -10.11
CA ARG A 253 20.76 -8.29 -11.03
C ARG A 253 21.08 -7.42 -12.24
N LEU A 254 20.66 -7.89 -13.39
CA LEU A 254 20.79 -7.16 -14.64
C LEU A 254 19.86 -5.93 -14.61
N MET A 255 20.37 -4.78 -15.01
CA MET A 255 19.67 -3.49 -14.87
C MET A 255 19.26 -2.89 -16.22
N THR A 256 19.92 -3.28 -17.30
CA THR A 256 19.75 -2.69 -18.62
C THR A 256 19.26 -3.71 -19.65
N ALA A 257 18.52 -3.25 -20.66
CA ALA A 257 18.08 -4.12 -21.76
C ALA A 257 19.27 -4.81 -22.45
N LYS A 258 20.40 -4.11 -22.60
CA LYS A 258 21.62 -4.68 -23.20
C LYS A 258 22.19 -5.84 -22.41
N GLU A 259 22.15 -5.78 -21.07
CA GLU A 259 22.59 -6.88 -20.23
C GLU A 259 21.66 -8.07 -20.34
N PHE A 260 20.35 -7.84 -20.44
CA PHE A 260 19.36 -8.90 -20.69
C PHE A 260 19.54 -9.55 -22.05
N ASP A 261 19.82 -8.75 -23.11
CA ASP A 261 20.07 -9.24 -24.46
C ASP A 261 21.21 -10.25 -24.53
N GLU A 262 22.21 -10.13 -23.65
CA GLU A 262 23.39 -11.01 -23.59
C GLU A 262 23.17 -12.29 -22.77
N ILE A 263 22.00 -12.50 -22.15
CA ILE A 263 21.65 -13.74 -21.44
C ILE A 263 21.78 -14.92 -22.40
N VAL A 264 22.51 -15.95 -22.00
CA VAL A 264 22.66 -17.19 -22.77
C VAL A 264 21.47 -18.11 -22.47
N VAL A 265 20.62 -18.31 -23.47
CA VAL A 265 19.46 -19.20 -23.36
C VAL A 265 19.87 -20.66 -23.54
N ARG A 266 20.66 -20.95 -24.57
CA ARG A 266 21.15 -22.29 -24.85
C ARG A 266 22.56 -22.29 -25.43
N ARG A 267 23.29 -23.37 -25.19
CA ARG A 267 24.59 -23.65 -25.81
C ARG A 267 24.45 -24.89 -26.70
N ASP A 268 24.81 -24.74 -27.97
CA ASP A 268 24.86 -25.86 -28.91
C ASP A 268 25.98 -26.86 -28.60
N ALA A 269 25.86 -28.11 -29.08
CA ALA A 269 26.88 -29.11 -28.99
C ALA A 269 28.21 -28.69 -29.67
N ASN A 270 28.13 -27.81 -30.66
CA ASN A 270 29.27 -27.25 -31.41
C ASN A 270 29.81 -25.94 -30.78
N GLY A 271 29.34 -25.56 -29.57
CA GLY A 271 29.81 -24.38 -28.85
C GLY A 271 29.14 -23.06 -29.27
N GLY A 272 28.19 -23.07 -30.21
CA GLY A 272 27.35 -21.92 -30.53
C GLY A 272 26.50 -21.48 -29.33
N LEU A 273 26.32 -20.16 -29.16
CA LEU A 273 25.52 -19.59 -28.09
C LEU A 273 24.27 -18.94 -28.68
N VAL A 274 23.10 -19.41 -28.25
CA VAL A 274 21.84 -18.72 -28.50
C VAL A 274 21.59 -17.75 -27.35
N ARG A 275 21.53 -16.46 -27.66
CA ARG A 275 21.32 -15.40 -26.67
C ARG A 275 19.87 -14.93 -26.68
N LEU A 276 19.45 -14.23 -25.64
CA LEU A 276 18.08 -13.72 -25.51
C LEU A 276 17.70 -12.82 -26.69
N LYS A 277 18.62 -11.95 -27.15
CA LYS A 277 18.42 -11.08 -28.32
C LYS A 277 18.12 -11.82 -29.63
N ASP A 278 18.53 -13.10 -29.73
CA ASP A 278 18.34 -13.89 -30.94
C ASP A 278 16.87 -14.41 -31.05
N VAL A 279 16.18 -14.51 -29.91
CA VAL A 279 14.83 -15.12 -29.79
C VAL A 279 13.80 -14.17 -29.16
N ALA A 280 14.23 -13.01 -28.66
CA ALA A 280 13.36 -12.04 -28.00
C ALA A 280 13.86 -10.60 -28.23
N ARG A 281 12.98 -9.63 -27.97
CA ARG A 281 13.30 -8.21 -27.85
C ARG A 281 13.15 -7.80 -26.39
N THR A 282 14.13 -7.10 -25.84
CA THR A 282 14.13 -6.61 -24.48
C THR A 282 13.97 -5.10 -24.44
N GLU A 283 13.16 -4.60 -23.54
CA GLU A 283 12.98 -3.15 -23.31
C GLU A 283 12.54 -2.86 -21.88
N ILE A 284 12.87 -1.67 -21.39
CA ILE A 284 12.30 -1.16 -20.15
C ILE A 284 10.92 -0.61 -20.47
N GLY A 285 9.91 -1.13 -19.78
CA GLY A 285 8.52 -0.77 -19.98
C GLY A 285 7.68 -0.85 -18.73
N GLU A 286 6.37 -0.78 -18.91
CA GLU A 286 5.41 -0.89 -17.82
C GLU A 286 5.20 -2.37 -17.43
N GLN A 287 5.11 -2.66 -16.14
CA GLN A 287 4.81 -3.99 -15.64
C GLN A 287 3.43 -4.46 -16.11
N ASN A 288 2.46 -3.55 -16.19
CA ASN A 288 1.10 -3.79 -16.63
C ASN A 288 0.60 -2.60 -17.44
N TYR A 289 -0.05 -2.85 -18.57
CA TYR A 289 -0.63 -1.84 -19.47
C TYR A 289 -2.14 -1.66 -19.29
N THR A 290 -2.75 -2.31 -18.30
CA THR A 290 -4.21 -2.32 -18.06
C THR A 290 -4.74 -0.95 -17.60
N PHE A 291 -3.92 -0.15 -16.92
CA PHE A 291 -4.33 1.14 -16.37
C PHE A 291 -3.71 2.31 -17.14
N THR A 292 -4.54 3.27 -17.50
CA THR A 292 -4.10 4.56 -18.02
C THR A 292 -4.70 5.66 -17.16
N GLY A 293 -3.82 6.51 -16.57
CA GLY A 293 -4.23 7.69 -15.82
C GLY A 293 -4.09 8.95 -16.67
N GLN A 294 -5.14 9.77 -16.72
CA GLN A 294 -5.12 11.08 -17.35
C GLN A 294 -5.75 12.12 -16.42
N PHE A 295 -5.22 13.33 -16.45
CA PHE A 295 -5.77 14.47 -15.76
C PHE A 295 -5.76 15.67 -16.70
N ASN A 296 -6.94 16.27 -16.95
CA ASN A 296 -7.11 17.37 -17.90
C ASN A 296 -6.51 17.10 -19.29
N GLY A 297 -6.66 15.86 -19.80
CA GLY A 297 -6.17 15.45 -21.12
C GLY A 297 -4.66 15.14 -21.20
N GLY A 298 -3.90 15.33 -20.13
CA GLY A 298 -2.47 14.99 -20.05
C GLY A 298 -2.21 13.71 -19.27
N ASN A 299 -1.04 13.12 -19.51
CA ASN A 299 -0.58 11.96 -18.73
C ASN A 299 -0.42 12.33 -17.26
N ALA A 300 -1.00 11.51 -16.39
CA ALA A 300 -0.96 11.72 -14.97
C ALA A 300 -0.91 10.39 -14.21
N VAL A 301 -0.36 10.44 -13.02
CA VAL A 301 -0.36 9.33 -12.07
C VAL A 301 -0.99 9.79 -10.77
N SER A 302 -1.97 9.05 -10.30
CA SER A 302 -2.71 9.38 -9.07
C SER A 302 -2.25 8.50 -7.92
N VAL A 303 -2.28 9.09 -6.72
CA VAL A 303 -2.05 8.39 -5.45
C VAL A 303 -3.29 8.57 -4.60
N ALA A 304 -3.99 7.47 -4.31
CA ALA A 304 -5.08 7.47 -3.35
C ALA A 304 -4.51 7.43 -1.93
N LEU A 305 -4.98 8.30 -1.08
CA LEU A 305 -4.63 8.37 0.32
C LEU A 305 -5.79 7.87 1.17
N GLN A 306 -5.52 6.92 2.02
CA GLN A 306 -6.47 6.41 3.00
C GLN A 306 -6.02 6.78 4.40
N GLN A 307 -6.98 7.08 5.24
CA GLN A 307 -6.76 7.50 6.61
C GLN A 307 -6.43 6.30 7.49
N LYS A 308 -5.51 6.48 8.43
CA LYS A 308 -5.35 5.53 9.53
C LYS A 308 -6.58 5.65 10.45
N PRO A 309 -7.22 4.54 10.83
CA PRO A 309 -8.38 4.58 11.73
C PRO A 309 -8.10 5.35 13.01
N GLY A 310 -9.09 6.15 13.44
CA GLY A 310 -8.99 7.02 14.60
C GLY A 310 -8.10 8.26 14.43
N ALA A 311 -7.49 8.47 13.28
CA ALA A 311 -6.75 9.71 13.02
C ALA A 311 -7.71 10.87 12.72
N ASN A 312 -7.24 12.10 12.88
CA ASN A 312 -7.99 13.29 12.47
C ASN A 312 -7.73 13.58 10.98
N ALA A 313 -8.77 13.48 10.15
CA ALA A 313 -8.69 13.65 8.70
C ALA A 313 -8.12 15.01 8.30
N ILE A 314 -8.65 16.10 8.89
CA ILE A 314 -8.24 17.48 8.59
C ILE A 314 -6.76 17.67 8.90
N ALA A 315 -6.34 17.32 10.13
CA ALA A 315 -4.95 17.48 10.55
C ALA A 315 -3.99 16.56 9.75
N THR A 316 -4.47 15.40 9.31
CA THR A 316 -3.69 14.49 8.47
C THR A 316 -3.50 15.07 7.07
N MET A 317 -4.57 15.60 6.48
CA MET A 317 -4.49 16.19 5.13
C MET A 317 -3.62 17.46 5.12
N ASP A 318 -3.67 18.29 6.18
CA ASP A 318 -2.78 19.43 6.32
C ASP A 318 -1.30 19.01 6.32
N ARG A 319 -0.95 17.93 7.07
CA ARG A 319 0.42 17.37 7.06
C ARG A 319 0.80 16.80 5.69
N VAL A 320 -0.14 16.20 4.96
CA VAL A 320 0.08 15.73 3.59
C VAL A 320 0.41 16.90 2.67
N TYR A 321 -0.36 18.01 2.74
CA TYR A 321 -0.06 19.22 1.99
C TYR A 321 1.33 19.78 2.31
N ASP A 322 1.70 19.83 3.59
CA ASP A 322 3.03 20.31 4.01
C ASP A 322 4.15 19.40 3.50
N GLU A 323 3.95 18.08 3.57
CA GLU A 323 4.89 17.11 3.02
C GLU A 323 5.03 17.29 1.51
N MET A 324 3.93 17.41 0.78
CA MET A 324 3.98 17.61 -0.67
C MET A 324 4.65 18.93 -1.08
N ARG A 325 4.42 20.01 -0.33
CA ARG A 325 5.14 21.27 -0.53
C ARG A 325 6.66 21.12 -0.30
N ARG A 326 7.05 20.26 0.66
CA ARG A 326 8.46 19.94 0.92
C ARG A 326 9.07 19.14 -0.22
N GLN A 327 8.37 18.08 -0.67
CA GLN A 327 8.82 17.23 -1.78
C GLN A 327 8.87 17.99 -3.11
N ALA A 328 7.96 18.90 -3.34
CA ALA A 328 7.90 19.70 -4.57
C ALA A 328 9.16 20.55 -4.82
N LYS A 329 9.93 20.87 -3.79
CA LYS A 329 11.21 21.59 -3.93
C LYS A 329 12.30 20.75 -4.63
N ALA A 330 12.14 19.43 -4.62
CA ALA A 330 13.08 18.48 -5.23
C ALA A 330 12.49 17.81 -6.49
N PHE A 331 11.37 18.31 -6.99
CA PHE A 331 10.77 17.75 -8.20
C PHE A 331 11.66 17.95 -9.41
N PRO A 332 11.69 16.99 -10.34
CA PRO A 332 12.22 17.21 -11.67
C PRO A 332 11.52 18.37 -12.36
N ASP A 333 12.23 18.99 -13.33
CA ASP A 333 11.60 19.99 -14.18
C ASP A 333 10.34 19.44 -14.84
N ASP A 334 9.29 20.25 -14.91
CA ASP A 334 8.00 19.91 -15.49
C ASP A 334 7.17 18.86 -14.70
N LEU A 335 7.50 18.56 -13.43
CA LEU A 335 6.64 17.75 -12.57
C LEU A 335 5.84 18.67 -11.65
N GLU A 336 4.51 18.58 -11.74
CA GLU A 336 3.57 19.32 -10.90
C GLU A 336 2.66 18.35 -10.14
N TRP A 337 2.18 18.79 -8.99
CA TRP A 337 1.20 18.05 -8.22
C TRP A 337 -0.07 18.86 -7.97
N THR A 338 -1.19 18.19 -7.85
CA THR A 338 -2.49 18.76 -7.50
C THR A 338 -3.29 17.76 -6.70
N VAL A 339 -4.32 18.24 -6.00
CA VAL A 339 -5.26 17.41 -5.24
C VAL A 339 -6.64 17.58 -5.89
N PRO A 340 -7.02 16.70 -6.83
CA PRO A 340 -8.32 16.78 -7.49
C PRO A 340 -9.50 16.44 -6.58
N TYR A 341 -9.25 15.69 -5.51
CA TYR A 341 -10.26 15.34 -4.52
C TYR A 341 -9.66 15.37 -3.11
N ASP A 342 -10.26 16.18 -2.25
CA ASP A 342 -9.96 16.27 -0.81
C ASP A 342 -11.27 16.10 -0.02
N ALA A 343 -11.38 14.97 0.68
CA ALA A 343 -12.55 14.67 1.51
C ALA A 343 -12.72 15.67 2.67
N THR A 344 -11.63 16.35 3.07
CA THR A 344 -11.66 17.27 4.21
C THR A 344 -12.23 18.66 3.86
N GLU A 345 -12.26 19.04 2.59
CA GLU A 345 -12.84 20.32 2.17
C GLU A 345 -14.33 20.42 2.56
N TYR A 346 -15.08 19.34 2.31
CA TYR A 346 -16.48 19.28 2.69
C TYR A 346 -16.65 19.35 4.22
N VAL A 347 -15.82 18.64 4.96
CA VAL A 347 -15.85 18.65 6.44
C VAL A 347 -15.55 20.03 6.99
N ARG A 348 -14.55 20.74 6.41
CA ARG A 348 -14.22 22.13 6.79
C ARG A 348 -15.39 23.08 6.53
N MET A 349 -16.07 22.90 5.39
CA MET A 349 -17.25 23.71 5.03
C MET A 349 -18.38 23.49 6.03
N CYS A 350 -18.71 22.24 6.37
CA CYS A 350 -19.74 21.94 7.37
C CYS A 350 -19.40 22.51 8.75
N ILE A 351 -18.15 22.38 9.20
CA ILE A 351 -17.73 22.96 10.49
C ILE A 351 -17.88 24.48 10.48
N LYS A 352 -17.49 25.14 9.38
CA LYS A 352 -17.62 26.59 9.24
C LYS A 352 -19.08 27.03 9.31
N GLU A 353 -19.97 26.34 8.59
CA GLU A 353 -21.42 26.64 8.62
C GLU A 353 -22.02 26.45 10.03
N ILE A 354 -21.63 25.39 10.74
CA ILE A 354 -22.08 25.17 12.12
C ILE A 354 -21.62 26.31 13.03
N VAL A 355 -20.35 26.74 12.91
CA VAL A 355 -19.82 27.84 13.73
C VAL A 355 -20.47 29.19 13.38
N GLU A 356 -20.84 29.43 12.11
CA GLU A 356 -21.52 30.63 11.69
C GLU A 356 -23.01 30.68 12.09
N THR A 357 -23.64 29.51 12.29
CA THR A 357 -25.05 29.38 12.69
C THR A 357 -25.28 29.34 14.20
N LEU A 358 -24.25 29.09 14.99
CA LEU A 358 -24.27 29.12 16.46
C LEU A 358 -24.01 30.51 17.01
#